data_7af16abe5b5d837cc4c156e42fa47591
#
_entry.id   7af16abe5b5d837cc4c156e42fa47591
#
_cell.length_a   1.000
_cell.length_b   1.000
_cell.length_c   1.000
_cell.angle_alpha   90.00
_cell.angle_beta   90.00
_cell.angle_gamma   90.00
#
_symmetry.space_group_name_H-M   'P 1'
#
loop_
_entity.id
_entity.type
_entity.pdbx_description
1 polymer ?
#
loop_
_entity_poly.entity_id
_entity_poly.type
_entity_poly.pdbx_seq_one_letter_code
_entity_poly.pdbx_strand_id
1 'polypeptide(L)'
;MYRGHRFVLVAIACSSLVANARAVKADVGIGAKPVEGAEMLIDGSREMLDEKWTYWKGPGFKSSLPIKWKIVDDPIDGGTVVMTDDPAAAGGRFGAADIVTKKEYRDFRLHIEFLIANPGGNSGVYLQNRHEIQVLDEDKTTHGLGAVI
;
A
#
# COMPACT_ATOMS: atom_id res chain seq x y z
N MET A 1 -3.43 4.16 25.07
CA MET A 1 -3.38 2.74 24.60
C MET A 1 -3.43 2.81 23.09
N TYR A 2 -2.28 2.73 22.43
CA TYR A 2 -2.15 2.88 20.97
C TYR A 2 -2.66 1.61 20.31
N ARG A 3 -3.72 1.71 19.49
CA ARG A 3 -4.07 0.67 18.52
C ARG A 3 -3.33 1.00 17.22
N GLY A 4 -2.18 0.39 17.04
CA GLY A 4 -1.45 0.48 15.78
C GLY A 4 -2.07 -0.41 14.70
N HIS A 5 -2.10 0.09 13.47
CA HIS A 5 -2.49 -0.67 12.28
C HIS A 5 -1.29 -0.67 11.30
N ARG A 6 -1.07 -1.77 10.63
CA ARG A 6 0.17 -2.07 9.86
C ARG A 6 -0.06 -1.99 8.36
N PHE A 7 1.01 -1.72 7.60
CA PHE A 7 1.01 -1.88 6.14
C PHE A 7 1.83 -3.09 5.70
N VAL A 8 1.17 -4.08 5.13
CA VAL A 8 1.78 -5.09 4.26
C VAL A 8 0.94 -5.13 2.98
N LEU A 9 1.54 -4.83 1.85
CA LEU A 9 0.84 -4.82 0.57
C LEU A 9 1.02 -6.15 -0.15
N VAL A 10 -0.05 -6.92 -0.30
CA VAL A 10 -0.06 -8.16 -1.07
C VAL A 10 -1.06 -8.02 -2.21
N ALA A 11 -0.59 -7.95 -3.44
CA ALA A 11 -1.45 -8.03 -4.62
C ALA A 11 -1.51 -9.47 -5.14
N ILE A 12 -2.71 -9.96 -5.40
CA ILE A 12 -2.95 -11.26 -6.01
C ILE A 12 -3.39 -11.01 -7.44
N ALA A 13 -2.52 -11.29 -8.40
CA ALA A 13 -2.89 -11.33 -9.81
C ALA A 13 -3.60 -12.65 -10.12
N CYS A 14 -4.84 -12.59 -10.56
CA CYS A 14 -5.58 -13.75 -11.02
C CYS A 14 -5.36 -13.91 -12.52
N SER A 15 -4.48 -14.82 -12.94
CA SER A 15 -4.38 -15.25 -14.34
C SER A 15 -5.53 -16.17 -14.63
N SER A 16 -6.31 -15.87 -15.66
CA SER A 16 -7.46 -16.68 -16.12
C SER A 16 -6.99 -18.00 -16.72
N LEU A 17 -6.77 -19.01 -15.88
CA LEU A 17 -6.88 -20.41 -16.27
C LEU A 17 -8.18 -20.93 -15.67
N VAL A 18 -9.12 -21.32 -16.52
CA VAL A 18 -10.32 -22.02 -16.13
C VAL A 18 -9.91 -23.46 -15.73
N ALA A 19 -9.49 -23.63 -14.51
CA ALA A 19 -9.44 -24.90 -13.84
C ALA A 19 -10.31 -24.76 -12.58
N ASN A 20 -11.08 -25.78 -12.24
CA ASN A 20 -11.98 -25.84 -11.08
C ASN A 20 -11.32 -25.26 -9.82
N ALA A 21 -11.34 -23.95 -9.68
CA ALA A 21 -10.79 -23.27 -8.54
C ALA A 21 -11.72 -23.49 -7.36
N ARG A 22 -11.38 -24.41 -6.49
CA ARG A 22 -11.86 -24.36 -5.12
C ARG A 22 -11.56 -22.94 -4.62
N ALA A 23 -12.59 -22.23 -4.20
CA ALA A 23 -12.39 -20.92 -3.58
C ALA A 23 -11.47 -21.11 -2.37
N VAL A 24 -10.22 -20.72 -2.53
CA VAL A 24 -9.28 -20.65 -1.41
C VAL A 24 -9.82 -19.58 -0.49
N LYS A 25 -10.27 -19.97 0.70
CA LYS A 25 -10.71 -19.04 1.72
C LYS A 25 -9.45 -18.26 2.14
N ALA A 26 -9.34 -17.04 1.68
CA ALA A 26 -8.26 -16.17 2.11
C ALA A 26 -8.46 -15.82 3.58
N ASP A 27 -7.41 -15.94 4.38
CA ASP A 27 -7.40 -15.32 5.69
C ASP A 27 -7.57 -13.80 5.51
N VAL A 28 -8.34 -13.20 6.39
CA VAL A 28 -8.57 -11.76 6.41
C VAL A 28 -8.26 -11.23 7.80
N GLY A 29 -7.62 -10.09 7.84
CA GLY A 29 -7.23 -9.43 9.08
C GLY A 29 -5.73 -9.20 9.20
N ILE A 30 -5.35 -8.58 10.29
CA ILE A 30 -3.93 -8.26 10.57
C ILE A 30 -3.16 -9.57 10.76
N GLY A 31 -2.01 -9.67 10.09
CA GLY A 31 -1.15 -10.85 10.12
C GLY A 31 -1.63 -12.00 9.23
N ALA A 32 -2.62 -11.79 8.37
CA ALA A 32 -3.06 -12.78 7.41
C ALA A 32 -1.93 -13.21 6.48
N LYS A 33 -1.75 -14.52 6.33
CA LYS A 33 -0.71 -15.04 5.44
C LYS A 33 -1.11 -14.88 3.98
N PRO A 34 -0.15 -14.59 3.10
CA PRO A 34 -0.39 -14.59 1.66
C PRO A 34 -0.95 -15.95 1.22
N VAL A 35 -1.96 -15.93 0.36
CA VAL A 35 -2.46 -17.16 -0.26
C VAL A 35 -1.43 -17.71 -1.23
N GLU A 36 -1.52 -19.01 -1.52
CA GLU A 36 -0.66 -19.65 -2.51
C GLU A 36 -0.75 -18.92 -3.86
N GLY A 37 0.40 -18.59 -4.45
CA GLY A 37 0.50 -17.85 -5.71
C GLY A 37 0.30 -16.34 -5.57
N ALA A 38 0.20 -15.79 -4.37
CA ALA A 38 0.17 -14.35 -4.18
C ALA A 38 1.51 -13.72 -4.58
N GLU A 39 1.43 -12.60 -5.28
CA GLU A 39 2.59 -11.76 -5.56
C GLU A 39 2.80 -10.79 -4.41
N MET A 40 3.97 -10.85 -3.77
CA MET A 40 4.38 -9.84 -2.80
C MET A 40 4.77 -8.55 -3.53
N LEU A 41 4.25 -7.43 -3.06
CA LEU A 41 4.57 -6.10 -3.59
C LEU A 41 5.41 -5.28 -2.63
N ILE A 42 5.27 -5.50 -1.33
CA ILE A 42 6.05 -4.87 -0.26
C ILE A 42 6.34 -5.93 0.80
N ASP A 43 7.60 -6.13 1.13
CA ASP A 43 8.06 -7.05 2.17
C ASP A 43 8.91 -6.36 3.24
N GLY A 44 8.99 -5.02 3.21
CA GLY A 44 9.84 -4.24 4.09
C GLY A 44 11.29 -4.13 3.61
N SER A 45 11.63 -4.65 2.43
CA SER A 45 12.97 -4.50 1.85
C SER A 45 13.07 -3.32 0.89
N ARG A 46 14.28 -2.77 0.77
CA ARG A 46 14.59 -1.73 -0.21
C ARG A 46 14.55 -2.29 -1.63
N GLU A 47 15.03 -3.50 -1.80
CA GLU A 47 15.12 -4.20 -3.07
C GLU A 47 13.73 -4.36 -3.71
N MET A 48 12.75 -4.85 -2.97
CA MET A 48 11.40 -5.03 -3.49
C MET A 48 10.72 -3.69 -3.76
N LEU A 49 10.94 -2.68 -2.94
CA LEU A 49 10.40 -1.35 -3.18
C LEU A 49 10.95 -0.77 -4.49
N ASP A 50 12.26 -0.88 -4.71
CA ASP A 50 12.88 -0.38 -5.95
C ASP A 50 12.54 -1.23 -7.17
N GLU A 51 12.34 -2.53 -7.00
CA GLU A 51 11.95 -3.43 -8.10
C GLU A 51 10.51 -3.20 -8.56
N LYS A 52 9.56 -3.16 -7.62
CA LYS A 52 8.13 -3.21 -7.91
C LYS A 52 7.49 -1.84 -8.12
N TRP A 53 8.08 -0.77 -7.58
CA TRP A 53 7.44 0.53 -7.48
C TRP A 53 8.22 1.64 -8.16
N THR A 54 7.50 2.69 -8.51
CA THR A 54 8.04 3.97 -8.97
C THR A 54 7.18 5.11 -8.43
N TYR A 55 7.68 6.34 -8.45
CA TYR A 55 6.82 7.48 -8.18
C TYR A 55 5.75 7.62 -9.26
N TRP A 56 4.55 7.92 -8.83
CA TRP A 56 3.48 8.28 -9.75
C TRP A 56 3.78 9.63 -10.43
N LYS A 57 3.72 9.63 -11.74
CA LYS A 57 3.98 10.81 -12.57
C LYS A 57 2.67 11.41 -13.08
N GLY A 58 1.78 11.80 -12.19
CA GLY A 58 0.55 12.48 -12.56
C GLY A 58 0.78 13.90 -13.08
N PRO A 59 -0.25 14.58 -13.57
CA PRO A 59 -0.14 15.95 -14.03
C PRO A 59 0.42 16.88 -12.95
N GLY A 60 1.45 17.64 -13.28
CA GLY A 60 2.13 18.56 -12.36
C GLY A 60 3.24 17.92 -11.52
N PHE A 61 3.56 16.68 -11.75
CA PHE A 61 4.50 15.89 -10.97
C PHE A 61 5.94 16.00 -11.43
N LYS A 62 6.84 16.27 -10.49
CA LYS A 62 8.27 16.10 -10.65
C LYS A 62 8.76 15.03 -9.67
N SER A 63 8.60 13.77 -10.03
CA SER A 63 9.16 12.70 -9.23
C SER A 63 10.62 12.46 -9.58
N SER A 64 11.46 12.30 -8.57
CA SER A 64 12.86 11.90 -8.73
C SER A 64 13.04 10.43 -8.29
N LEU A 65 13.74 9.66 -9.10
CA LEU A 65 14.21 8.33 -8.69
C LEU A 65 15.59 8.45 -8.04
N PRO A 66 15.94 7.59 -7.09
CA PRO A 66 15.15 6.50 -6.51
C PRO A 66 14.03 6.98 -5.59
N ILE A 67 13.07 6.08 -5.28
CA ILE A 67 12.02 6.34 -4.30
C ILE A 67 12.65 6.62 -2.94
N LYS A 68 12.26 7.74 -2.32
CA LYS A 68 12.80 8.17 -1.03
C LYS A 68 12.03 7.61 0.18
N TRP A 69 10.98 6.80 -0.06
CA TRP A 69 10.32 6.09 1.01
C TRP A 69 11.35 5.26 1.79
N LYS A 70 11.19 5.23 3.08
CA LYS A 70 12.19 4.67 3.99
C LYS A 70 11.84 3.25 4.39
N ILE A 71 12.84 2.45 4.64
CA ILE A 71 12.71 1.19 5.35
C ILE A 71 13.04 1.47 6.81
N VAL A 72 12.11 1.14 7.69
CA VAL A 72 12.22 1.37 9.14
C VAL A 72 11.86 0.11 9.90
N ASP A 73 12.29 0.03 11.15
CA ASP A 73 11.89 -1.06 12.04
C ASP A 73 10.37 -1.04 12.24
N ASP A 74 9.75 -2.21 12.19
CA ASP A 74 8.33 -2.37 12.52
C ASP A 74 8.15 -2.17 14.03
N PRO A 75 7.39 -1.16 14.47
CA PRO A 75 7.23 -0.86 15.88
C PRO A 75 6.33 -1.84 16.63
N ILE A 76 5.72 -2.81 15.93
CA ILE A 76 4.70 -3.71 16.50
C ILE A 76 5.21 -5.15 16.59
N ASP A 77 5.62 -5.76 15.47
CA ASP A 77 5.91 -7.19 15.41
C ASP A 77 7.37 -7.50 15.11
N GLY A 78 8.21 -6.49 15.00
CA GLY A 78 9.62 -6.63 14.58
C GLY A 78 9.77 -6.83 13.09
N GLY A 79 11.03 -6.88 12.63
CA GLY A 79 11.34 -6.81 11.21
C GLY A 79 11.28 -5.40 10.67
N THR A 80 11.05 -5.22 9.39
CA THR A 80 11.08 -3.92 8.72
C THR A 80 9.80 -3.66 7.93
N VAL A 81 9.43 -2.39 7.83
CA VAL A 81 8.29 -1.89 7.07
C VAL A 81 8.68 -0.70 6.21
N VAL A 82 7.88 -0.44 5.20
CA VAL A 82 8.03 0.73 4.34
C VAL A 82 7.27 1.90 4.96
N MET A 83 7.97 3.00 5.17
CA MET A 83 7.40 4.27 5.63
C MET A 83 7.38 5.28 4.51
N THR A 84 6.28 6.00 4.36
CA THR A 84 6.14 7.05 3.36
C THR A 84 7.15 8.18 3.58
N ASP A 85 7.57 8.81 2.49
CA ASP A 85 8.39 10.02 2.57
C ASP A 85 7.53 11.24 2.92
N ASP A 86 8.15 12.26 3.47
CA ASP A 86 7.52 13.56 3.61
C ASP A 86 7.33 14.19 2.21
N PRO A 87 6.12 14.55 1.81
CA PRO A 87 5.86 15.20 0.52
C PRO A 87 6.70 16.47 0.30
N ALA A 88 6.97 17.23 1.35
CA ALA A 88 7.82 18.41 1.27
C ALA A 88 9.29 18.04 1.01
N ALA A 89 9.79 16.98 1.65
CA ALA A 89 11.14 16.47 1.43
C ALA A 89 11.30 15.83 0.04
N ALA A 90 10.24 15.25 -0.51
CA ALA A 90 10.22 14.71 -1.87
C ALA A 90 10.21 15.79 -2.96
N GLY A 91 10.07 17.08 -2.59
CA GLY A 91 10.10 18.21 -3.52
C GLY A 91 8.80 18.42 -4.28
N GLY A 92 7.71 17.87 -3.79
CA GLY A 92 6.39 17.99 -4.39
C GLY A 92 5.31 18.36 -3.38
N ARG A 93 4.28 18.97 -3.90
CA ARG A 93 3.01 19.16 -3.20
C ARG A 93 2.16 17.97 -3.60
N PHE A 94 1.43 17.33 -2.76
CA PHE A 94 0.67 16.12 -3.03
C PHE A 94 1.30 15.23 -4.12
N GLY A 95 1.67 14.06 -3.84
CA GLY A 95 2.00 13.12 -4.83
C GLY A 95 3.47 12.99 -5.20
N ALA A 96 4.40 13.89 -4.90
CA ALA A 96 5.82 13.52 -5.00
C ALA A 96 6.17 12.37 -4.03
N ALA A 97 5.29 12.11 -3.09
CA ALA A 97 5.36 10.98 -2.18
C ALA A 97 4.56 9.77 -2.67
N ASP A 98 3.66 9.91 -3.65
CA ASP A 98 2.85 8.79 -4.11
C ASP A 98 3.67 7.84 -4.96
N ILE A 99 3.50 6.56 -4.71
CA ILE A 99 4.13 5.49 -5.48
C ILE A 99 3.08 4.67 -6.21
N VAL A 100 3.46 4.09 -7.33
CA VAL A 100 2.62 3.24 -8.14
C VAL A 100 3.40 1.99 -8.53
N THR A 101 2.70 0.87 -8.65
CA THR A 101 3.31 -0.36 -9.15
C THR A 101 3.78 -0.19 -10.60
N LYS A 102 4.99 -0.70 -10.93
CA LYS A 102 5.49 -0.72 -12.30
C LYS A 102 4.69 -1.66 -13.20
N LYS A 103 4.13 -2.71 -12.60
CA LYS A 103 3.25 -3.67 -13.28
C LYS A 103 1.80 -3.23 -13.16
N GLU A 104 1.04 -3.41 -14.22
CA GLU A 104 -0.39 -3.15 -14.26
C GLU A 104 -1.19 -4.40 -13.88
N TYR A 105 -2.28 -4.18 -13.13
CA TYR A 105 -3.20 -5.24 -12.68
C TYR A 105 -4.62 -4.90 -13.12
N ARG A 106 -5.36 -5.89 -13.65
CA ARG A 106 -6.76 -5.72 -14.05
C ARG A 106 -7.71 -6.28 -12.99
N ASP A 107 -7.64 -7.58 -12.80
CA ASP A 107 -8.47 -8.31 -11.85
C ASP A 107 -7.56 -8.82 -10.74
N PHE A 108 -7.78 -8.37 -9.52
CA PHE A 108 -6.92 -8.72 -8.39
C PHE A 108 -7.69 -8.72 -7.08
N ARG A 109 -7.15 -9.42 -6.11
CA ARG A 109 -7.43 -9.21 -4.69
C ARG A 109 -6.20 -8.54 -4.10
N LEU A 110 -6.43 -7.53 -3.28
CA LEU A 110 -5.38 -6.80 -2.61
C LEU A 110 -5.54 -6.96 -1.10
N HIS A 111 -4.47 -7.35 -0.44
CA HIS A 111 -4.35 -7.31 1.01
C HIS A 111 -3.31 -6.25 1.37
N ILE A 112 -3.67 -5.35 2.26
CA ILE A 112 -2.79 -4.28 2.75
C ILE A 112 -2.95 -4.20 4.25
N GLU A 113 -1.82 -4.17 4.95
CA GLU A 113 -1.77 -3.79 6.35
C GLU A 113 -1.07 -2.44 6.47
N PHE A 114 -1.55 -1.57 7.35
CA PHE A 114 -0.98 -0.25 7.52
C PHE A 114 -0.98 0.21 8.97
N LEU A 115 -0.08 1.14 9.26
CA LEU A 115 0.01 1.85 10.53
C LEU A 115 -0.01 3.36 10.26
N ILE A 116 -0.94 4.06 10.89
CA ILE A 116 -0.91 5.53 10.92
C ILE A 116 -0.20 5.91 12.20
N ALA A 117 1.03 6.39 12.06
CA ALA A 117 1.90 6.62 13.21
C ALA A 117 1.55 7.89 13.99
N ASN A 118 0.94 8.88 13.34
CA ASN A 118 0.63 10.17 13.93
C ASN A 118 -0.88 10.46 13.87
N PRO A 119 -1.45 11.09 14.91
CA PRO A 119 -2.83 11.56 14.87
C PRO A 119 -3.09 12.49 13.68
N GLY A 120 -4.21 12.31 13.00
CA GLY A 120 -4.59 13.07 11.82
C GLY A 120 -3.82 12.69 10.55
N GLY A 121 -3.10 11.58 10.57
CA GLY A 121 -2.43 11.04 9.38
C GLY A 121 -3.46 10.71 8.29
N ASN A 122 -3.15 11.11 7.06
CA ASN A 122 -3.98 10.89 5.89
C ASN A 122 -3.14 10.24 4.79
N SER A 123 -3.65 9.18 4.23
CA SER A 123 -3.09 8.44 3.10
C SER A 123 -4.21 7.73 2.36
N GLY A 124 -3.88 7.03 1.29
CA GLY A 124 -4.87 6.26 0.56
C GLY A 124 -4.25 5.21 -0.34
N VAL A 125 -5.09 4.28 -0.76
CA VAL A 125 -4.73 3.25 -1.73
C VAL A 125 -5.57 3.44 -2.98
N TYR A 126 -4.92 3.89 -4.05
CA TYR A 126 -5.59 4.07 -5.33
C TYR A 126 -5.67 2.76 -6.10
N LEU A 127 -6.88 2.38 -6.48
CA LEU A 127 -7.16 1.24 -7.34
C LEU A 127 -7.38 1.73 -8.77
N GLN A 128 -6.56 1.25 -9.70
CA GLN A 128 -6.62 1.59 -11.14
C GLN A 128 -6.64 3.11 -11.41
N ASN A 129 -6.02 3.90 -10.55
CA ASN A 129 -5.99 5.38 -10.64
C ASN A 129 -7.39 6.06 -10.65
N ARG A 130 -8.41 5.41 -10.11
CA ARG A 130 -9.80 5.91 -10.16
C ARG A 130 -10.46 5.98 -8.81
N HIS A 131 -10.24 4.98 -7.98
CA HIS A 131 -10.91 4.86 -6.69
C HIS A 131 -9.87 4.82 -5.60
N GLU A 132 -10.03 5.65 -4.61
CA GLU A 132 -9.20 5.66 -3.41
C GLU A 132 -9.89 4.89 -2.29
N ILE A 133 -9.17 3.98 -1.68
CA ILE A 133 -9.53 3.43 -0.37
C ILE A 133 -8.84 4.30 0.66
N GLN A 134 -9.63 5.05 1.41
CA GLN A 134 -9.13 6.03 2.36
C GLN A 134 -8.40 5.37 3.53
N VAL A 135 -7.22 5.88 3.85
CA VAL A 135 -6.42 5.52 5.03
C VAL A 135 -6.26 6.78 5.88
N LEU A 136 -7.13 6.93 6.86
CA LEU A 136 -7.26 8.14 7.66
C LEU A 136 -7.39 7.80 9.13
N ASP A 137 -6.69 8.51 10.00
CA ASP A 137 -6.86 8.42 11.45
C ASP A 137 -8.03 9.29 11.93
N GLU A 138 -9.18 9.11 11.30
CA GLU A 138 -10.42 9.78 11.68
C GLU A 138 -11.63 8.90 11.32
N ASP A 139 -12.51 8.68 12.27
CA ASP A 139 -13.72 7.86 12.10
C ASP A 139 -15.03 8.69 12.03
N LYS A 140 -14.92 10.01 12.11
CA LYS A 140 -16.08 10.91 12.29
C LYS A 140 -16.65 11.50 11.01
N THR A 141 -16.03 11.23 9.87
CA THR A 141 -16.45 11.79 8.58
C THR A 141 -17.08 10.71 7.70
N THR A 142 -17.90 11.14 6.75
CA THR A 142 -18.45 10.25 5.70
C THR A 142 -17.35 9.69 4.79
N HIS A 143 -16.13 10.20 4.89
CA HIS A 143 -14.96 9.80 4.12
C HIS A 143 -13.85 9.26 5.03
N GLY A 144 -14.23 8.64 6.13
CA GLY A 144 -13.30 8.07 7.11
C GLY A 144 -12.57 6.83 6.60
N LEU A 145 -11.86 6.18 7.50
CA LEU A 145 -11.06 4.99 7.20
C LEU A 145 -11.84 3.92 6.44
N GLY A 146 -11.29 3.48 5.31
CA GLY A 146 -11.86 2.44 4.45
C GLY A 146 -12.98 2.93 3.51
N ALA A 147 -13.31 4.23 3.53
CA ALA A 147 -14.24 4.78 2.55
C ALA A 147 -13.64 4.69 1.14
N VAL A 148 -14.50 4.42 0.17
CA VAL A 148 -14.16 4.50 -1.26
C VAL A 148 -14.54 5.88 -1.76
N ILE A 149 -13.58 6.63 -2.28
CA ILE A 149 -13.74 7.99 -2.79
C ILE A 149 -13.54 8.01 -4.31
#